data_54f9e48d27546e2cfa045fc5605af65c
#
_entry.id   54f9e48d27546e2cfa045fc5605af65c
#
_cell.length_a   1.000
_cell.length_b   1.000
_cell.length_c   1.000
_cell.angle_alpha   90.00
_cell.angle_beta   90.00
_cell.angle_gamma   90.00
#
_symmetry.space_group_name_H-M   'P 1'
#
loop_
_entity.id
_entity.type
_entity.pdbx_description
1 polymer ?
#
loop_
_entity_poly.entity_id
_entity_poly.type
_entity_poly.pdbx_seq_one_letter_code
_entity_poly.pdbx_strand_id
1 'polypeptide(L)'
;MTALDAPRGRPELSWRKPWWLVVLGLMLGFGLVQEQSKIKVNHYLQVGDAEQFWDQNAQERESWWQASAPVGRHNFYVSRATWTVFHSFSRGQLVAFKWGLSGLILLVFFILDVLLLRSTGVAERVPWLVVIYVTAGIPMLGLGFSSPGEAWYALARDMLGFLQSPLPSVMVVLVPWFLDRMASSRPGT
;
A
#
# COMPACT_ATOMS: atom_id res chain seq x y z
N MET A 1 -37.15 1.62 -34.44
CA MET A 1 -35.69 1.85 -34.66
C MET A 1 -35.18 2.60 -33.44
N THR A 2 -34.66 1.87 -32.49
CA THR A 2 -34.19 2.36 -31.18
C THR A 2 -32.73 2.80 -31.30
N ALA A 3 -32.43 4.04 -30.91
CA ALA A 3 -31.13 4.70 -30.99
C ALA A 3 -30.12 4.14 -29.95
N LEU A 4 -29.96 2.81 -29.85
CA LEU A 4 -29.19 2.14 -28.80
C LEU A 4 -27.84 1.57 -29.25
N ASP A 5 -27.47 1.68 -30.53
CA ASP A 5 -26.25 1.06 -31.07
C ASP A 5 -25.27 2.06 -31.67
N ALA A 6 -25.00 3.19 -31.01
CA ALA A 6 -23.76 3.90 -31.29
C ALA A 6 -22.62 3.10 -30.65
N PRO A 7 -21.62 2.62 -31.43
CA PRO A 7 -20.46 1.95 -30.88
C PRO A 7 -19.77 2.93 -29.92
N ARG A 8 -19.80 2.63 -28.62
CA ARG A 8 -19.02 3.37 -27.62
C ARG A 8 -17.58 3.31 -28.08
N GLY A 9 -17.07 4.42 -28.58
CA GLY A 9 -15.68 4.52 -29.01
C GLY A 9 -14.80 3.96 -27.92
N ARG A 10 -13.92 3.02 -28.29
CA ARG A 10 -12.96 2.44 -27.36
C ARG A 10 -12.17 3.57 -26.71
N PRO A 11 -12.03 3.63 -25.40
CA PRO A 11 -11.18 4.65 -24.78
C PRO A 11 -9.77 4.47 -25.30
N GLU A 12 -9.32 5.40 -26.14
CA GLU A 12 -7.95 5.43 -26.62
C GLU A 12 -7.04 5.79 -25.46
N LEU A 13 -6.19 4.85 -25.02
CA LEU A 13 -5.16 5.15 -24.03
C LEU A 13 -4.30 6.31 -24.52
N SER A 14 -4.46 7.47 -23.90
CA SER A 14 -3.71 8.66 -24.27
C SER A 14 -2.32 8.67 -23.62
N TRP A 15 -1.41 7.88 -24.16
CA TRP A 15 0.00 7.87 -23.74
C TRP A 15 0.75 9.16 -24.13
N ARG A 16 0.10 10.09 -24.82
CA ARG A 16 0.72 11.29 -25.37
C ARG A 16 1.15 12.33 -24.33
N LYS A 17 0.63 12.28 -23.11
CA LYS A 17 1.01 13.22 -22.06
C LYS A 17 1.87 12.49 -21.02
N PRO A 18 3.09 12.96 -20.70
CA PRO A 18 4.01 12.24 -19.80
C PRO A 18 3.61 12.26 -18.33
N TRP A 19 2.46 12.83 -17.98
CA TRP A 19 1.97 12.93 -16.60
C TRP A 19 1.81 11.59 -15.89
N TRP A 20 1.47 10.53 -16.60
CA TRP A 20 1.40 9.19 -16.00
C TRP A 20 2.76 8.71 -15.50
N LEU A 21 3.87 9.10 -16.15
CA LEU A 21 5.22 8.80 -15.68
C LEU A 21 5.52 9.52 -14.36
N VAL A 22 5.09 10.77 -14.22
CA VAL A 22 5.25 11.55 -12.99
C VAL A 22 4.48 10.89 -11.86
N VAL A 23 3.22 10.50 -12.09
CA VAL A 23 2.39 9.80 -11.08
C VAL A 23 3.04 8.47 -10.69
N LEU A 24 3.50 7.68 -11.67
CA LEU A 24 4.19 6.41 -11.40
C LEU A 24 5.48 6.64 -10.60
N GLY A 25 6.27 7.66 -10.94
CA GLY A 25 7.45 8.04 -10.18
C GLY A 25 7.14 8.42 -8.74
N LEU A 26 6.04 9.17 -8.52
CA LEU A 26 5.55 9.50 -7.18
C LEU A 26 5.12 8.25 -6.40
N MET A 27 4.42 7.30 -7.04
CA MET A 27 4.03 6.03 -6.41
C MET A 27 5.24 5.22 -5.98
N LEU A 28 6.25 5.10 -6.83
CA LEU A 28 7.49 4.38 -6.52
C LEU A 28 8.27 5.08 -5.40
N GLY A 29 8.45 6.40 -5.48
CA GLY A 29 9.14 7.18 -4.45
C GLY A 29 8.42 7.11 -3.10
N PHE A 30 7.10 7.28 -3.10
CA PHE A 30 6.30 7.15 -1.88
C PHE A 30 6.33 5.71 -1.33
N GLY A 31 6.35 4.69 -2.22
CA GLY A 31 6.52 3.28 -1.84
C GLY A 31 7.79 3.03 -1.05
N LEU A 32 8.91 3.62 -1.46
CA LEU A 32 10.18 3.51 -0.73
C LEU A 32 10.11 4.18 0.65
N VAL A 33 9.55 5.38 0.73
CA VAL A 33 9.42 6.14 2.00
C VAL A 33 8.53 5.40 2.99
N GLN A 34 7.38 4.88 2.51
CA GLN A 34 6.45 4.14 3.37
C GLN A 34 7.05 2.86 3.93
N GLU A 35 7.81 2.13 3.11
CA GLU A 35 8.46 0.89 3.53
C GLU A 35 9.45 1.16 4.65
N GLN A 36 10.30 2.17 4.51
CA GLN A 36 11.23 2.59 5.56
C GLN A 36 10.50 2.96 6.87
N SER A 37 9.38 3.67 6.76
CA SER A 37 8.58 4.08 7.93
C SER A 37 7.98 2.88 8.65
N LYS A 38 7.39 1.93 7.92
CA LYS A 38 6.82 0.70 8.49
C LYS A 38 7.87 -0.15 9.21
N ILE A 39 9.05 -0.26 8.62
CA ILE A 39 10.14 -1.05 9.20
C ILE A 39 10.56 -0.46 10.53
N LYS A 40 10.76 0.86 10.61
CA LYS A 40 11.15 1.54 11.85
C LYS A 40 10.12 1.29 12.96
N VAL A 41 8.83 1.45 12.66
CA VAL A 41 7.74 1.19 13.63
C VAL A 41 7.71 -0.27 14.06
N ASN A 42 7.79 -1.20 13.11
CA ASN A 42 7.74 -2.64 13.42
C ASN A 42 8.95 -3.08 14.23
N HIS A 43 10.14 -2.61 13.86
CA HIS A 43 11.36 -2.93 14.60
C HIS A 43 11.30 -2.41 16.04
N TYR A 44 10.83 -1.17 16.23
CA TYR A 44 10.69 -0.58 17.55
C TYR A 44 9.68 -1.34 18.43
N LEU A 45 8.54 -1.75 17.86
CA LEU A 45 7.55 -2.58 18.56
C LEU A 45 8.13 -3.95 18.95
N GLN A 46 8.80 -4.62 17.99
CA GLN A 46 9.36 -5.96 18.21
C GLN A 46 10.44 -5.97 19.29
N VAL A 47 11.30 -4.99 19.31
CA VAL A 47 12.34 -4.85 20.33
C VAL A 47 11.70 -4.58 21.70
N GLY A 48 10.75 -3.64 21.75
CA GLY A 48 10.06 -3.30 22.99
C GLY A 48 9.27 -4.46 23.61
N ASP A 49 8.71 -5.35 22.80
CA ASP A 49 7.98 -6.53 23.30
C ASP A 49 8.92 -7.60 23.89
N ALA A 50 10.22 -7.59 23.54
CA ALA A 50 11.20 -8.58 24.03
C ALA A 50 11.87 -8.20 25.38
N GLU A 51 11.88 -6.93 25.76
CA GLU A 51 12.82 -6.38 26.78
C GLU A 51 12.06 -5.53 27.79
N GLN A 52 11.07 -5.78 28.45
CA GLN A 52 10.40 -4.92 29.45
C GLN A 52 10.56 -3.39 29.24
N PHE A 53 10.75 -3.05 27.98
CA PHE A 53 11.11 -1.72 27.50
C PHE A 53 9.98 -0.68 27.73
N TRP A 54 8.74 -1.17 27.72
CA TRP A 54 7.56 -0.33 27.86
C TRP A 54 7.33 0.18 29.29
N ASP A 55 7.97 -0.43 30.28
CA ASP A 55 7.88 -0.03 31.68
C ASP A 55 8.80 1.17 32.01
N GLN A 56 9.76 1.44 31.10
CA GLN A 56 10.72 2.53 31.23
C GLN A 56 10.10 3.88 30.82
N ASN A 57 10.64 4.98 31.36
CA ASN A 57 10.28 6.32 30.92
C ASN A 57 10.95 6.64 29.57
N ALA A 58 10.53 7.76 28.91
CA ALA A 58 10.99 8.12 27.58
C ALA A 58 12.52 8.32 27.49
N GLN A 59 13.14 8.90 28.50
CA GLN A 59 14.57 9.17 28.53
C GLN A 59 15.39 7.88 28.75
N GLU A 60 14.92 6.98 29.59
CA GLU A 60 15.49 5.67 29.81
C GLU A 60 15.43 4.82 28.54
N ARG A 61 14.27 4.81 27.84
CA ARG A 61 14.10 4.14 26.56
C ARG A 61 15.03 4.68 25.50
N GLU A 62 15.20 5.98 25.40
CA GLU A 62 16.14 6.61 24.47
C GLU A 62 17.57 6.19 24.77
N SER A 63 18.00 6.26 26.02
CA SER A 63 19.34 5.87 26.44
C SER A 63 19.62 4.39 26.19
N TRP A 64 18.67 3.53 26.53
CA TRP A 64 18.77 2.08 26.29
C TRP A 64 18.81 1.78 24.78
N TRP A 65 17.99 2.47 23.98
CA TRP A 65 17.93 2.28 22.53
C TRP A 65 19.28 2.59 21.87
N GLN A 66 19.91 3.68 22.24
CA GLN A 66 21.20 4.08 21.69
C GLN A 66 22.34 3.13 22.12
N ALA A 67 22.30 2.63 23.36
CA ALA A 67 23.35 1.78 23.90
C ALA A 67 23.19 0.30 23.51
N SER A 68 21.99 -0.25 23.60
CA SER A 68 21.74 -1.69 23.70
C SER A 68 20.81 -2.25 22.64
N ALA A 69 19.96 -1.43 21.99
CA ALA A 69 18.96 -1.94 21.06
C ALA A 69 19.62 -2.77 19.93
N PRO A 70 19.04 -3.93 19.60
CA PRO A 70 19.50 -4.72 18.47
C PRO A 70 19.48 -3.90 17.18
N VAL A 71 20.46 -4.14 16.32
CA VAL A 71 20.51 -3.46 15.02
C VAL A 71 19.49 -4.09 14.09
N GLY A 72 18.52 -3.31 13.65
CA GLY A 72 17.54 -3.73 12.66
C GLY A 72 18.19 -3.94 11.29
N ARG A 73 17.88 -5.06 10.65
CA ARG A 73 18.31 -5.37 9.28
C ARG A 73 17.15 -5.09 8.32
N HIS A 74 17.45 -4.36 7.27
CA HIS A 74 16.49 -4.14 6.21
C HIS A 74 17.18 -4.00 4.86
N ASN A 75 16.75 -4.82 3.91
CA ASN A 75 17.12 -4.89 2.49
C ASN A 75 18.60 -4.61 2.19
N PHE A 76 19.11 -3.42 2.44
CA PHE A 76 20.46 -3.01 2.04
C PHE A 76 21.29 -2.39 3.16
N TYR A 77 20.75 -2.19 4.36
CA TYR A 77 21.51 -1.61 5.46
C TYR A 77 21.08 -2.16 6.83
N VAL A 78 21.98 -2.00 7.78
CA VAL A 78 21.81 -2.37 9.19
C VAL A 78 21.74 -1.06 9.97
N SER A 79 20.66 -0.82 10.72
CA SER A 79 20.45 0.47 11.37
C SER A 79 19.71 0.33 12.70
N ARG A 80 20.06 1.19 13.64
CA ARG A 80 19.27 1.49 14.84
C ARG A 80 18.39 2.74 14.65
N ALA A 81 18.37 3.31 13.45
CA ALA A 81 17.61 4.52 13.18
C ALA A 81 16.13 4.35 13.49
N THR A 82 15.63 5.19 14.35
CA THR A 82 14.22 5.30 14.71
C THR A 82 13.84 6.77 14.78
N TRP A 83 12.56 7.07 14.96
CA TRP A 83 12.13 8.42 15.22
C TRP A 83 12.16 8.68 16.73
N THR A 84 12.79 9.77 17.15
CA THR A 84 12.94 10.10 18.58
C THR A 84 11.59 10.21 19.30
N VAL A 85 10.54 10.64 18.60
CA VAL A 85 9.17 10.68 19.13
C VAL A 85 8.65 9.33 19.60
N PHE A 86 9.17 8.20 19.09
CA PHE A 86 8.74 6.88 19.51
C PHE A 86 9.04 6.59 20.99
N HIS A 87 10.11 7.18 21.52
CA HIS A 87 10.45 7.01 22.93
C HIS A 87 9.40 7.61 23.89
N SER A 88 8.63 8.60 23.44
CA SER A 88 7.54 9.18 24.23
C SER A 88 6.21 8.43 24.12
N PHE A 89 6.05 7.52 23.14
CA PHE A 89 4.81 6.79 22.95
C PHE A 89 4.71 5.59 23.90
N SER A 90 3.51 5.34 24.43
CA SER A 90 3.20 4.04 24.99
C SER A 90 3.07 3.00 23.87
N ARG A 91 3.14 1.71 24.23
CA ARG A 91 2.93 0.60 23.27
C ARG A 91 1.61 0.75 22.51
N GLY A 92 0.51 1.06 23.22
CA GLY A 92 -0.80 1.24 22.60
C GLY A 92 -0.85 2.42 21.63
N GLN A 93 -0.22 3.54 21.98
CA GLN A 93 -0.12 4.71 21.09
C GLN A 93 0.69 4.41 19.83
N LEU A 94 1.79 3.63 19.96
CA LEU A 94 2.60 3.26 18.79
C LEU A 94 1.88 2.27 17.88
N VAL A 95 1.11 1.34 18.44
CA VAL A 95 0.22 0.45 17.67
C VAL A 95 -0.86 1.26 16.94
N ALA A 96 -1.50 2.21 17.61
CA ALA A 96 -2.48 3.10 16.98
C ALA A 96 -1.84 3.95 15.87
N PHE A 97 -0.64 4.48 16.12
CA PHE A 97 0.14 5.21 15.11
C PHE A 97 0.44 4.32 13.88
N LYS A 98 0.86 3.07 14.09
CA LYS A 98 1.11 2.09 13.00
C LYS A 98 -0.13 1.90 12.12
N TRP A 99 -1.30 1.71 12.73
CA TRP A 99 -2.54 1.53 11.98
C TRP A 99 -2.98 2.81 11.27
N GLY A 100 -2.88 3.96 11.94
CA GLY A 100 -3.16 5.28 11.35
C GLY A 100 -2.25 5.56 10.14
N LEU A 101 -0.96 5.29 10.27
CA LEU A 101 0.02 5.42 9.19
C LEU A 101 -0.34 4.50 8.01
N SER A 102 -0.71 3.24 8.28
CA SER A 102 -1.11 2.30 7.24
C SER A 102 -2.36 2.75 6.50
N GLY A 103 -3.35 3.29 7.20
CA GLY A 103 -4.57 3.86 6.60
C GLY A 103 -4.27 5.10 5.76
N LEU A 104 -3.43 6.01 6.25
CA LEU A 104 -3.00 7.19 5.49
C LEU A 104 -2.27 6.80 4.20
N ILE A 105 -1.35 5.84 4.29
CA ILE A 105 -0.61 5.33 3.13
C ILE A 105 -1.60 4.74 2.10
N LEU A 106 -2.56 3.93 2.56
CA LEU A 106 -3.57 3.34 1.69
C LEU A 106 -4.39 4.42 0.97
N LEU A 107 -4.79 5.47 1.67
CA LEU A 107 -5.50 6.61 1.07
C LEU A 107 -4.66 7.34 0.02
N VAL A 108 -3.38 7.57 0.30
CA VAL A 108 -2.46 8.21 -0.66
C VAL A 108 -2.30 7.35 -1.90
N PHE A 109 -2.12 6.03 -1.77
CA PHE A 109 -2.04 5.13 -2.92
C PHE A 109 -3.33 5.11 -3.71
N PHE A 110 -4.49 5.07 -3.07
CA PHE A 110 -5.77 5.16 -3.76
C PHE A 110 -5.89 6.45 -4.59
N ILE A 111 -5.48 7.60 -4.03
CA ILE A 111 -5.48 8.89 -4.75
C ILE A 111 -4.52 8.83 -5.95
N LEU A 112 -3.31 8.30 -5.76
CA LEU A 112 -2.32 8.16 -6.83
C LEU A 112 -2.81 7.22 -7.94
N ASP A 113 -3.46 6.12 -7.59
CA ASP A 113 -4.09 5.19 -8.53
C ASP A 113 -5.20 5.89 -9.35
N VAL A 114 -6.06 6.68 -8.71
CA VAL A 114 -7.08 7.48 -9.40
C VAL A 114 -6.43 8.49 -10.36
N LEU A 115 -5.36 9.16 -9.93
CA LEU A 115 -4.61 10.09 -10.77
C LEU A 115 -3.94 9.37 -11.95
N LEU A 116 -3.42 8.17 -11.73
CA LEU A 116 -2.82 7.34 -12.79
C LEU A 116 -3.87 6.98 -13.85
N LEU A 117 -5.05 6.49 -13.45
CA LEU A 117 -6.14 6.19 -14.37
C LEU A 117 -6.62 7.42 -15.14
N ARG A 118 -6.71 8.58 -14.50
CA ARG A 118 -7.06 9.84 -15.17
C ARG A 118 -5.98 10.29 -16.15
N SER A 119 -4.72 10.17 -15.79
CA SER A 119 -3.60 10.59 -16.65
C SER A 119 -3.41 9.69 -17.88
N THR A 120 -3.83 8.43 -17.78
CA THR A 120 -3.83 7.48 -18.91
C THR A 120 -5.11 7.55 -19.77
N GLY A 121 -6.10 8.36 -19.40
CA GLY A 121 -7.31 8.56 -20.18
C GLY A 121 -8.39 7.49 -19.94
N VAL A 122 -8.29 6.71 -18.88
CA VAL A 122 -9.25 5.62 -18.53
C VAL A 122 -9.99 5.89 -17.22
N ALA A 123 -10.32 7.15 -16.98
CA ALA A 123 -11.00 7.60 -15.76
C ALA A 123 -12.34 6.91 -15.49
N GLU A 124 -13.03 6.44 -16.52
CA GLU A 124 -14.29 5.67 -16.42
C GLU A 124 -14.10 4.34 -15.68
N ARG A 125 -12.86 3.87 -15.51
CA ARG A 125 -12.53 2.64 -14.78
C ARG A 125 -12.31 2.82 -13.28
N VAL A 126 -12.37 4.05 -12.77
CA VAL A 126 -12.26 4.34 -11.32
C VAL A 126 -13.23 3.51 -10.46
N PRO A 127 -14.49 3.24 -10.84
CA PRO A 127 -15.36 2.36 -10.07
C PRO A 127 -14.79 0.95 -9.87
N TRP A 128 -14.10 0.37 -10.85
CA TRP A 128 -13.43 -0.92 -10.71
C TRP A 128 -12.27 -0.87 -9.72
N LEU A 129 -11.54 0.24 -9.71
CA LEU A 129 -10.52 0.48 -8.69
C LEU A 129 -11.12 0.48 -7.29
N VAL A 130 -12.25 1.18 -7.08
CA VAL A 130 -12.98 1.18 -5.80
C VAL A 130 -13.38 -0.24 -5.40
N VAL A 131 -13.90 -1.04 -6.34
CA VAL A 131 -14.23 -2.45 -6.07
C VAL A 131 -13.01 -3.22 -5.59
N ILE A 132 -11.85 -3.08 -6.24
CA ILE A 132 -10.61 -3.75 -5.82
C ILE A 132 -10.21 -3.33 -4.40
N TYR A 133 -10.23 -2.04 -4.09
CA TYR A 133 -9.87 -1.53 -2.76
C TYR A 133 -10.84 -2.00 -1.67
N VAL A 134 -12.12 -2.08 -1.96
CA VAL A 134 -13.14 -2.57 -1.02
C VAL A 134 -13.02 -4.08 -0.82
N THR A 135 -12.92 -4.85 -1.91
CA THR A 135 -12.87 -6.33 -1.84
C THR A 135 -11.57 -6.87 -1.26
N ALA A 136 -10.46 -6.16 -1.41
CA ALA A 136 -9.20 -6.52 -0.78
C ALA A 136 -9.03 -5.86 0.60
N GLY A 137 -9.47 -4.62 0.78
CA GLY A 137 -9.29 -3.84 2.00
C GLY A 137 -10.13 -4.35 3.17
N ILE A 138 -11.39 -4.72 2.94
CA ILE A 138 -12.26 -5.23 4.01
C ILE A 138 -11.73 -6.54 4.59
N PRO A 139 -11.42 -7.60 3.79
CA PRO A 139 -10.82 -8.81 4.32
C PRO A 139 -9.46 -8.58 4.99
N MET A 140 -8.63 -7.71 4.42
CA MET A 140 -7.34 -7.33 5.00
C MET A 140 -7.51 -6.78 6.43
N LEU A 141 -8.44 -5.84 6.63
CA LEU A 141 -8.73 -5.29 7.96
C LEU A 141 -9.26 -6.37 8.89
N GLY A 142 -10.22 -7.18 8.45
CA GLY A 142 -10.78 -8.28 9.24
C GLY A 142 -9.71 -9.27 9.69
N LEU A 143 -8.84 -9.72 8.79
CA LEU A 143 -7.74 -10.63 9.08
C LEU A 143 -6.65 -9.99 9.95
N GLY A 144 -6.34 -8.70 9.71
CA GLY A 144 -5.35 -7.97 10.49
C GLY A 144 -5.75 -7.74 11.94
N PHE A 145 -7.04 -7.48 12.20
CA PHE A 145 -7.55 -7.27 13.56
C PHE A 145 -7.85 -8.57 14.32
N SER A 146 -8.36 -9.61 13.65
CA SER A 146 -8.69 -10.88 14.30
C SER A 146 -7.48 -11.74 14.61
N SER A 147 -6.35 -11.50 13.95
CA SER A 147 -5.07 -12.23 14.13
C SER A 147 -5.23 -13.74 14.34
N PRO A 148 -5.99 -14.47 13.48
CA PRO A 148 -6.30 -15.88 13.71
C PRO A 148 -5.08 -16.83 13.54
N GLY A 149 -3.88 -16.28 13.28
CA GLY A 149 -2.62 -17.00 13.13
C GLY A 149 -1.67 -16.35 12.12
N GLU A 150 -0.41 -16.80 12.10
CA GLU A 150 0.65 -16.22 11.25
C GLU A 150 0.32 -16.21 9.75
N ALA A 151 -0.29 -17.29 9.25
CA ALA A 151 -0.65 -17.40 7.84
C ALA A 151 -1.67 -16.33 7.41
N TRP A 152 -2.68 -16.06 8.24
CA TRP A 152 -3.69 -15.06 7.99
C TRP A 152 -3.14 -13.64 8.11
N TYR A 153 -2.26 -13.41 9.08
CA TYR A 153 -1.56 -12.14 9.19
C TYR A 153 -0.65 -11.89 7.97
N ALA A 154 0.06 -12.93 7.49
CA ALA A 154 0.87 -12.83 6.28
C ALA A 154 0.00 -12.48 5.06
N LEU A 155 -1.15 -13.15 4.89
CA LEU A 155 -2.09 -12.83 3.81
C LEU A 155 -2.60 -11.37 3.90
N ALA A 156 -3.00 -10.91 5.09
CA ALA A 156 -3.43 -9.52 5.29
C ALA A 156 -2.33 -8.52 4.91
N ARG A 157 -1.08 -8.80 5.27
CA ARG A 157 0.09 -8.00 4.92
C ARG A 157 0.33 -7.97 3.40
N ASP A 158 0.18 -9.11 2.73
CA ASP A 158 0.39 -9.20 1.28
C ASP A 158 -0.73 -8.46 0.52
N MET A 159 -1.99 -8.57 0.98
CA MET A 159 -3.10 -7.77 0.47
C MET A 159 -2.87 -6.27 0.66
N LEU A 160 -2.35 -5.86 1.82
CA LEU A 160 -1.98 -4.48 2.08
C LEU A 160 -0.86 -4.02 1.13
N GLY A 161 0.17 -4.83 0.92
CA GLY A 161 1.26 -4.57 -0.02
C GLY A 161 0.76 -4.41 -1.45
N PHE A 162 -0.18 -5.26 -1.88
CA PHE A 162 -0.83 -5.14 -3.18
C PHE A 162 -1.54 -3.79 -3.33
N LEU A 163 -2.39 -3.40 -2.37
CA LEU A 163 -3.14 -2.14 -2.41
C LEU A 163 -2.23 -0.90 -2.28
N GLN A 164 -1.05 -1.05 -1.73
CA GLN A 164 -0.05 0.01 -1.56
C GLN A 164 1.03 -0.04 -2.65
N SER A 165 0.63 -0.38 -3.86
CA SER A 165 1.47 -0.46 -5.06
C SER A 165 0.68 0.02 -6.28
N PRO A 166 1.29 0.24 -7.44
CA PRO A 166 0.57 0.55 -8.67
C PRO A 166 -0.22 -0.64 -9.26
N LEU A 167 -0.16 -1.83 -8.65
CA LEU A 167 -0.79 -3.04 -9.19
C LEU A 167 -2.31 -2.93 -9.37
N PRO A 168 -3.10 -2.32 -8.44
CA PRO A 168 -4.52 -2.13 -8.64
C PRO A 168 -4.86 -1.39 -9.94
N SER A 169 -4.17 -0.28 -10.20
CA SER A 169 -4.36 0.49 -11.45
C SER A 169 -3.93 -0.31 -12.68
N VAL A 170 -2.79 -1.01 -12.59
CA VAL A 170 -2.29 -1.86 -13.67
C VAL A 170 -3.31 -2.94 -14.02
N MET A 171 -3.90 -3.61 -13.02
CA MET A 171 -4.94 -4.60 -13.24
C MET A 171 -6.18 -4.02 -13.92
N VAL A 172 -6.64 -2.86 -13.45
CA VAL A 172 -7.81 -2.17 -14.02
C VAL A 172 -7.58 -1.79 -15.48
N VAL A 173 -6.35 -1.49 -15.87
CA VAL A 173 -5.98 -1.12 -17.26
C VAL A 173 -5.76 -2.35 -18.12
N LEU A 174 -4.93 -3.29 -17.65
CA LEU A 174 -4.43 -4.40 -18.47
C LEU A 174 -5.44 -5.55 -18.63
N VAL A 175 -6.19 -5.89 -17.58
CA VAL A 175 -7.11 -7.04 -17.65
C VAL A 175 -8.17 -6.86 -18.73
N PRO A 176 -8.93 -5.77 -18.82
CA PRO A 176 -9.89 -5.57 -19.90
C PRO A 176 -9.22 -5.51 -21.27
N TRP A 177 -8.07 -4.84 -21.38
CA TRP A 177 -7.33 -4.78 -22.65
C TRP A 177 -6.93 -6.17 -23.15
N PHE A 178 -6.46 -7.04 -22.25
CA PHE A 178 -6.08 -8.40 -22.59
C PHE A 178 -7.28 -9.27 -22.99
N LEU A 179 -8.39 -9.15 -22.25
CA LEU A 179 -9.64 -9.87 -22.56
C LEU A 179 -10.21 -9.45 -23.92
N ASP A 180 -10.21 -8.17 -24.25
CA ASP A 180 -10.66 -7.67 -25.54
C ASP A 180 -9.79 -8.19 -26.69
N ARG A 181 -8.47 -8.30 -26.47
CA ARG A 181 -7.55 -8.82 -27.47
C ARG A 181 -7.77 -10.32 -27.72
N MET A 182 -7.98 -11.10 -26.66
CA MET A 182 -8.31 -12.54 -26.80
C MET A 182 -9.64 -12.74 -27.49
N ALA A 183 -10.66 -11.93 -27.21
CA ALA A 183 -11.97 -12.01 -27.87
C ALA A 183 -11.88 -11.70 -29.36
N SER A 184 -11.04 -10.74 -29.75
CA SER A 184 -10.85 -10.33 -31.15
C SER A 184 -9.98 -11.28 -31.96
N SER A 185 -9.21 -12.18 -31.32
CA SER A 185 -8.35 -13.15 -31.98
C SER A 185 -9.02 -14.51 -32.24
N ARG A 186 -10.29 -14.71 -31.80
CA ARG A 186 -11.05 -15.90 -32.15
C ARG A 186 -11.47 -15.80 -33.61
N PRO A 187 -10.97 -16.69 -34.52
CA PRO A 187 -11.46 -16.73 -35.89
C PRO A 187 -12.96 -17.04 -35.83
N GLY A 188 -13.75 -16.26 -36.56
CA GLY A 188 -15.20 -16.43 -36.64
C GLY A 188 -15.55 -17.88 -36.99
N THR A 189 -16.27 -18.55 -36.08
CA THR A 189 -16.94 -19.81 -36.34
C THR A 189 -18.17 -19.58 -37.20
#